data_6fd222f34b3a1724cd389b5d3068956d
#
_entry.id   6fd222f34b3a1724cd389b5d3068956d
#
_cell.length_a   1.000
_cell.length_b   1.000
_cell.length_c   1.000
_cell.angle_alpha   90.00
_cell.angle_beta   90.00
_cell.angle_gamma   90.00
#
_symmetry.space_group_name_H-M   'P 1'
#
loop_
_entity.id
_entity.type
_entity.pdbx_description
1 polymer ?
#
loop_
_entity_poly.entity_id
_entity_poly.type
_entity_poly.pdbx_seq_one_letter_code
_entity_poly.pdbx_strand_id
1 'polypeptide(L)'
;MHYTEGWADGYELDMPYWEIWNEPDLDTDDSPNKRTWGGTEAQFFDMYEIAAKHLKARFPHLKIGGPAIAGNMEWGERFFCEMQKRNVPIDFFSWHIYTTDPYHVIRRANQAKELLEKYGYGDAESILNEWNYVRGWDATDFPYSIMAIHGMKSAAFVMACLSLTQYAPVDMLMYYDTRPSVFCGLFDYYSYKPLKAYYPFLWFAELYELDAVVKQAETTEQAIYSICGVDSDDKVRCIVTYYSENDYATPRTFDVDLGRDGEYDIYLLDAENDAKFVGTTKDLTFTLNVNSCIMIRER
;
A
#
# COMPACT_ATOMS: atom_id res chain seq x y z
N MET A 1 -3.13 -27.79 -9.45
CA MET A 1 -2.92 -29.26 -9.21
C MET A 1 -1.93 -29.51 -8.08
N HIS A 2 -0.63 -29.12 -8.20
CA HIS A 2 0.35 -29.37 -7.12
C HIS A 2 -0.08 -28.81 -5.75
N TYR A 3 -0.52 -27.56 -5.70
CA TYR A 3 -0.91 -26.91 -4.44
C TYR A 3 -2.36 -27.14 -4.04
N THR A 4 -3.25 -27.43 -4.98
CA THR A 4 -4.71 -27.56 -4.73
C THR A 4 -5.20 -29.00 -4.65
N GLU A 5 -4.46 -29.96 -5.18
CA GLU A 5 -4.86 -31.37 -5.23
C GLU A 5 -3.84 -32.29 -4.47
N GLY A 6 -2.94 -31.72 -3.69
CA GLY A 6 -1.91 -32.44 -2.93
C GLY A 6 -0.91 -33.24 -3.78
N TRP A 7 -0.91 -33.05 -5.12
CA TRP A 7 -0.01 -33.78 -6.01
C TRP A 7 1.46 -33.44 -5.72
N ALA A 8 2.31 -34.44 -5.70
CA ALA A 8 3.75 -34.32 -5.43
C ALA A 8 4.04 -33.59 -4.09
N ASP A 9 3.38 -34.00 -3.01
CA ASP A 9 3.49 -33.43 -1.67
C ASP A 9 3.07 -31.93 -1.60
N GLY A 10 2.17 -31.51 -2.45
CA GLY A 10 1.59 -30.17 -2.44
C GLY A 10 0.79 -29.87 -1.15
N TYR A 11 0.61 -28.58 -0.87
CA TYR A 11 0.01 -28.09 0.38
C TYR A 11 -1.50 -27.89 0.32
N GLU A 12 -2.15 -28.22 -0.79
CA GLU A 12 -3.60 -28.01 -1.01
C GLU A 12 -4.04 -26.56 -0.77
N LEU A 13 -3.21 -25.60 -1.17
CA LEU A 13 -3.49 -24.18 -0.99
C LEU A 13 -4.55 -23.71 -2.00
N ASP A 14 -5.52 -22.95 -1.51
CA ASP A 14 -6.40 -22.17 -2.37
C ASP A 14 -5.67 -20.90 -2.82
N MET A 15 -5.38 -20.79 -4.12
CA MET A 15 -4.70 -19.64 -4.72
C MET A 15 -5.57 -19.07 -5.85
N PRO A 16 -6.54 -18.24 -5.53
CA PRO A 16 -7.52 -17.74 -6.51
C PRO A 16 -6.94 -16.71 -7.48
N TYR A 17 -5.86 -16.00 -7.13
CA TYR A 17 -5.24 -14.95 -7.95
C TYR A 17 -3.99 -15.46 -8.65
N TRP A 18 -3.92 -15.21 -9.96
CA TRP A 18 -2.74 -15.53 -10.78
C TRP A 18 -2.35 -14.33 -11.62
N GLU A 19 -1.19 -13.79 -11.33
CA GLU A 19 -0.63 -12.63 -12.00
C GLU A 19 0.27 -13.03 -13.15
N ILE A 20 0.09 -12.36 -14.29
CA ILE A 20 0.90 -12.58 -15.50
C ILE A 20 2.01 -11.54 -15.53
N TRP A 21 3.22 -11.96 -15.20
CA TRP A 21 4.46 -11.20 -15.24
C TRP A 21 4.62 -10.17 -14.12
N ASN A 22 5.77 -9.42 -14.20
CA ASN A 22 6.14 -8.34 -13.28
C ASN A 22 6.91 -7.24 -14.02
N GLU A 23 6.46 -5.99 -13.90
CA GLU A 23 7.11 -4.76 -14.40
C GLU A 23 7.54 -4.80 -15.88
N PRO A 24 6.69 -5.20 -16.82
CA PRO A 24 7.08 -5.26 -18.22
C PRO A 24 7.34 -3.88 -18.84
N ASP A 25 6.89 -2.82 -18.18
CA ASP A 25 6.99 -1.41 -18.56
C ASP A 25 8.27 -0.72 -18.09
N LEU A 26 9.14 -1.45 -17.38
CA LEU A 26 10.30 -0.86 -16.70
C LEU A 26 11.38 -0.37 -17.67
N ASP A 27 11.47 -0.99 -18.85
CA ASP A 27 12.44 -0.63 -19.88
C ASP A 27 11.78 -0.45 -21.24
N THR A 28 12.30 0.49 -22.04
CA THR A 28 11.82 0.74 -23.40
C THR A 28 12.28 -0.36 -24.37
N ASP A 29 11.60 -0.48 -25.53
CA ASP A 29 11.90 -1.51 -26.54
C ASP A 29 13.34 -1.45 -27.06
N ASP A 30 13.95 -0.29 -27.09
CA ASP A 30 15.32 -0.02 -27.54
C ASP A 30 16.36 -0.05 -26.41
N SER A 31 15.95 -0.32 -25.17
CA SER A 31 16.89 -0.40 -24.05
C SER A 31 17.91 -1.53 -24.27
N PRO A 32 19.22 -1.25 -24.13
CA PRO A 32 20.27 -2.27 -24.29
C PRO A 32 20.33 -3.25 -23.11
N ASN A 33 19.78 -2.87 -21.96
CA ASN A 33 19.78 -3.66 -20.72
C ASN A 33 18.36 -3.76 -20.16
N LYS A 34 17.62 -4.75 -20.64
CA LYS A 34 16.26 -5.01 -20.17
C LYS A 34 16.28 -5.83 -18.89
N ARG A 35 15.62 -5.31 -17.84
CA ARG A 35 15.67 -5.87 -16.48
C ARG A 35 14.60 -6.94 -16.22
N THR A 36 13.38 -6.72 -16.70
CA THR A 36 12.23 -7.57 -16.36
C THR A 36 11.61 -8.25 -17.57
N TRP A 37 11.45 -7.53 -18.68
CA TRP A 37 10.95 -8.08 -19.94
C TRP A 37 11.96 -7.93 -21.06
N GLY A 38 12.47 -9.05 -21.58
CA GLY A 38 13.53 -9.06 -22.62
C GLY A 38 13.03 -8.80 -24.04
N GLY A 39 11.72 -8.86 -24.29
CA GLY A 39 11.10 -8.64 -25.59
C GLY A 39 10.70 -7.17 -25.82
N THR A 40 9.88 -6.97 -26.86
CA THR A 40 9.21 -5.67 -27.12
C THR A 40 7.86 -5.59 -26.41
N GLU A 41 7.28 -4.39 -26.31
CA GLU A 41 5.93 -4.15 -25.80
C GLU A 41 4.90 -5.03 -26.57
N ALA A 42 4.98 -5.06 -27.89
CA ALA A 42 4.08 -5.87 -28.70
C ALA A 42 4.19 -7.38 -28.39
N GLN A 43 5.40 -7.89 -28.21
CA GLN A 43 5.61 -9.28 -27.82
C GLN A 43 5.07 -9.58 -26.42
N PHE A 44 5.13 -8.61 -25.50
CA PHE A 44 4.49 -8.75 -24.20
C PHE A 44 2.98 -8.87 -24.32
N PHE A 45 2.35 -8.03 -25.12
CA PHE A 45 0.89 -8.06 -25.35
C PHE A 45 0.45 -9.39 -25.96
N ASP A 46 1.20 -9.93 -26.90
CA ASP A 46 0.93 -11.26 -27.50
C ASP A 46 1.05 -12.38 -26.45
N MET A 47 2.07 -12.36 -25.63
CA MET A 47 2.29 -13.32 -24.55
C MET A 47 1.17 -13.24 -23.51
N TYR A 48 0.81 -12.02 -23.07
CA TYR A 48 -0.22 -11.80 -22.08
C TYR A 48 -1.59 -12.29 -22.58
N GLU A 49 -1.95 -11.99 -23.83
CA GLU A 49 -3.19 -12.48 -24.46
C GLU A 49 -3.28 -14.01 -24.43
N ILE A 50 -2.22 -14.67 -24.88
CA ILE A 50 -2.18 -16.14 -24.93
C ILE A 50 -2.32 -16.71 -23.51
N ALA A 51 -1.57 -16.19 -22.56
CA ALA A 51 -1.59 -16.66 -21.17
C ALA A 51 -2.96 -16.44 -20.51
N ALA A 52 -3.51 -15.23 -20.59
CA ALA A 52 -4.78 -14.90 -19.96
C ALA A 52 -5.95 -15.72 -20.52
N LYS A 53 -6.07 -15.80 -21.86
CA LYS A 53 -7.11 -16.59 -22.50
C LYS A 53 -6.99 -18.09 -22.18
N HIS A 54 -5.78 -18.63 -22.20
CA HIS A 54 -5.54 -20.04 -21.87
C HIS A 54 -5.88 -20.36 -20.42
N LEU A 55 -5.38 -19.55 -19.48
CA LEU A 55 -5.64 -19.76 -18.06
C LEU A 55 -7.12 -19.62 -17.73
N LYS A 56 -7.79 -18.60 -18.26
CA LYS A 56 -9.23 -18.40 -18.02
C LYS A 56 -10.08 -19.50 -18.61
N ALA A 57 -9.75 -19.99 -19.79
CA ALA A 57 -10.46 -21.13 -20.42
C ALA A 57 -10.25 -22.43 -19.62
N ARG A 58 -9.06 -22.65 -19.06
CA ARG A 58 -8.74 -23.88 -18.31
C ARG A 58 -9.21 -23.82 -16.86
N PHE A 59 -9.20 -22.65 -16.24
CA PHE A 59 -9.49 -22.40 -14.84
C PHE A 59 -10.42 -21.18 -14.68
N PRO A 60 -11.70 -21.29 -15.08
CA PRO A 60 -12.61 -20.15 -15.13
C PRO A 60 -12.90 -19.51 -13.75
N HIS A 61 -12.68 -20.27 -12.67
CA HIS A 61 -12.86 -19.81 -11.29
C HIS A 61 -11.71 -18.94 -10.76
N LEU A 62 -10.53 -18.98 -11.42
CA LEU A 62 -9.38 -18.18 -11.01
C LEU A 62 -9.51 -16.74 -11.50
N LYS A 63 -9.02 -15.82 -10.72
CA LYS A 63 -8.78 -14.43 -11.11
C LYS A 63 -7.43 -14.33 -11.81
N ILE A 64 -7.47 -13.92 -13.06
CA ILE A 64 -6.27 -13.76 -13.91
C ILE A 64 -6.10 -12.28 -14.22
N GLY A 65 -4.91 -11.76 -13.95
CA GLY A 65 -4.64 -10.34 -14.11
C GLY A 65 -3.15 -10.01 -14.17
N GLY A 66 -2.81 -8.85 -13.73
CA GLY A 66 -1.49 -8.24 -13.86
C GLY A 66 -1.59 -6.92 -14.63
N PRO A 67 -0.54 -6.44 -15.27
CA PRO A 67 0.79 -7.05 -15.37
C PRO A 67 1.81 -6.54 -14.35
N ALA A 68 1.37 -6.02 -13.21
CA ALA A 68 2.24 -5.47 -12.17
C ALA A 68 3.16 -4.36 -12.73
N ILE A 69 2.56 -3.30 -13.29
CA ILE A 69 3.36 -2.25 -13.93
C ILE A 69 4.19 -1.47 -12.91
N ALA A 70 5.44 -1.15 -13.25
CA ALA A 70 6.36 -0.37 -12.40
C ALA A 70 5.93 1.10 -12.22
N GLY A 71 4.99 1.57 -13.02
CA GLY A 71 4.42 2.89 -12.87
C GLY A 71 4.27 3.71 -14.15
N ASN A 72 4.54 3.17 -15.32
CA ASN A 72 4.33 3.84 -16.59
C ASN A 72 2.86 3.72 -17.03
N MET A 73 2.03 4.69 -16.59
CA MET A 73 0.60 4.69 -16.90
C MET A 73 0.30 4.88 -18.40
N GLU A 74 1.19 5.50 -19.18
CA GLU A 74 1.03 5.57 -20.64
C GLU A 74 1.22 4.20 -21.28
N TRP A 75 2.16 3.40 -20.78
CA TRP A 75 2.31 2.01 -21.16
C TRP A 75 1.05 1.21 -20.76
N GLY A 76 0.55 1.41 -19.54
CA GLY A 76 -0.69 0.81 -19.06
C GLY A 76 -1.90 1.15 -19.95
N GLU A 77 -1.99 2.39 -20.43
CA GLU A 77 -3.05 2.78 -21.35
C GLU A 77 -2.97 2.04 -22.69
N ARG A 78 -1.75 1.90 -23.27
CA ARG A 78 -1.57 1.12 -24.50
C ARG A 78 -1.89 -0.35 -24.29
N PHE A 79 -1.49 -0.92 -23.15
CA PHE A 79 -1.83 -2.28 -22.76
C PHE A 79 -3.35 -2.50 -22.74
N PHE A 80 -4.10 -1.69 -22.03
CA PHE A 80 -5.57 -1.82 -21.98
C PHE A 80 -6.24 -1.63 -23.32
N CYS A 81 -5.76 -0.69 -24.13
CA CYS A 81 -6.24 -0.46 -25.49
C CYS A 81 -6.11 -1.73 -26.36
N GLU A 82 -4.94 -2.40 -26.30
CA GLU A 82 -4.71 -3.64 -27.04
C GLU A 82 -5.49 -4.82 -26.46
N MET A 83 -5.55 -4.97 -25.15
CA MET A 83 -6.32 -6.05 -24.50
C MET A 83 -7.81 -5.96 -24.81
N GLN A 84 -8.38 -4.77 -24.83
CA GLN A 84 -9.77 -4.53 -25.22
C GLN A 84 -10.02 -4.94 -26.68
N LYS A 85 -9.18 -4.49 -27.63
CA LYS A 85 -9.31 -4.85 -29.06
C LYS A 85 -9.26 -6.36 -29.30
N ARG A 86 -8.46 -7.05 -28.50
CA ARG A 86 -8.24 -8.49 -28.60
C ARG A 86 -9.22 -9.32 -27.76
N ASN A 87 -10.15 -8.69 -27.03
CA ASN A 87 -11.09 -9.33 -26.11
C ASN A 87 -10.38 -10.26 -25.10
N VAL A 88 -9.33 -9.74 -24.44
CA VAL A 88 -8.56 -10.45 -23.43
C VAL A 88 -9.25 -10.30 -22.07
N PRO A 89 -9.50 -11.39 -21.31
CA PRO A 89 -10.06 -11.27 -19.97
C PRO A 89 -9.01 -10.71 -19.00
N ILE A 90 -9.44 -9.76 -18.13
CA ILE A 90 -8.66 -9.18 -17.04
C ILE A 90 -9.57 -9.11 -15.83
N ASP A 91 -9.28 -9.88 -14.77
CA ASP A 91 -10.05 -9.87 -13.53
C ASP A 91 -9.47 -8.88 -12.50
N PHE A 92 -8.18 -8.52 -12.62
CA PHE A 92 -7.55 -7.46 -11.83
C PHE A 92 -6.41 -6.78 -12.61
N PHE A 93 -6.18 -5.53 -12.28
CA PHE A 93 -5.03 -4.76 -12.71
C PHE A 93 -4.11 -4.52 -11.54
N SER A 94 -2.86 -4.92 -11.65
CA SER A 94 -1.84 -4.69 -10.63
C SER A 94 -0.82 -3.65 -11.06
N TRP A 95 -0.35 -2.88 -10.07
CA TRP A 95 0.56 -1.78 -10.29
C TRP A 95 1.41 -1.51 -9.05
N HIS A 96 2.58 -0.89 -9.26
CA HIS A 96 3.55 -0.55 -8.22
C HIS A 96 3.68 0.95 -8.05
N ILE A 97 4.14 1.36 -6.87
CA ILE A 97 4.53 2.73 -6.60
C ILE A 97 5.57 2.82 -5.50
N TYR A 98 6.67 3.50 -5.81
CA TYR A 98 7.66 3.94 -4.84
C TYR A 98 7.65 5.47 -4.83
N THR A 99 7.38 6.06 -3.68
CA THR A 99 7.17 7.51 -3.57
C THR A 99 7.38 7.99 -2.14
N THR A 100 7.58 9.30 -1.98
CA THR A 100 7.58 9.97 -0.68
C THR A 100 6.28 10.72 -0.40
N ASP A 101 5.36 10.78 -1.37
CA ASP A 101 4.10 11.52 -1.27
C ASP A 101 2.91 10.56 -1.15
N PRO A 102 2.24 10.46 0.01
CA PRO A 102 1.06 9.62 0.19
C PRO A 102 -0.08 9.94 -0.79
N TYR A 103 -0.23 11.22 -1.18
CA TYR A 103 -1.23 11.60 -2.18
C TYR A 103 -0.89 11.14 -3.59
N HIS A 104 0.39 10.85 -3.89
CA HIS A 104 0.75 10.23 -5.16
C HIS A 104 0.16 8.82 -5.28
N VAL A 105 0.08 8.07 -4.19
CA VAL A 105 -0.61 6.77 -4.15
C VAL A 105 -2.07 6.92 -4.56
N ILE A 106 -2.77 7.92 -4.01
CA ILE A 106 -4.18 8.19 -4.32
C ILE A 106 -4.37 8.61 -5.78
N ARG A 107 -3.51 9.52 -6.28
CA ARG A 107 -3.56 9.92 -7.70
C ARG A 107 -3.37 8.74 -8.63
N ARG A 108 -2.46 7.82 -8.30
CA ARG A 108 -2.19 6.62 -9.08
C ARG A 108 -3.37 5.64 -9.04
N ALA A 109 -3.99 5.44 -7.89
CA ALA A 109 -5.18 4.62 -7.76
C ALA A 109 -6.35 5.15 -8.63
N ASN A 110 -6.56 6.48 -8.64
CA ASN A 110 -7.56 7.08 -9.50
C ASN A 110 -7.24 6.89 -10.99
N GLN A 111 -5.98 7.07 -11.40
CA GLN A 111 -5.55 6.82 -12.79
C GLN A 111 -5.77 5.35 -13.19
N ALA A 112 -5.46 4.40 -12.31
CA ALA A 112 -5.71 2.99 -12.55
C ALA A 112 -7.21 2.72 -12.77
N LYS A 113 -8.08 3.27 -11.92
CA LYS A 113 -9.53 3.15 -12.04
C LYS A 113 -10.07 3.77 -13.33
N GLU A 114 -9.59 4.96 -13.68
CA GLU A 114 -9.95 5.64 -14.94
C GLU A 114 -9.60 4.80 -16.18
N LEU A 115 -8.42 4.15 -16.19
CA LEU A 115 -8.02 3.25 -17.27
C LEU A 115 -8.93 2.01 -17.35
N LEU A 116 -9.21 1.38 -16.22
CA LEU A 116 -10.12 0.23 -16.15
C LEU A 116 -11.51 0.57 -16.72
N GLU A 117 -12.09 1.68 -16.30
CA GLU A 117 -13.39 2.14 -16.78
C GLU A 117 -13.36 2.50 -18.26
N LYS A 118 -12.34 3.24 -18.71
CA LYS A 118 -12.17 3.69 -20.10
C LYS A 118 -12.14 2.54 -21.10
N TYR A 119 -11.53 1.42 -20.73
CA TYR A 119 -11.32 0.28 -21.63
C TYR A 119 -12.28 -0.90 -21.35
N GLY A 120 -13.32 -0.69 -20.55
CA GLY A 120 -14.39 -1.67 -20.33
C GLY A 120 -14.05 -2.77 -19.33
N TYR A 121 -13.09 -2.54 -18.46
CA TYR A 121 -12.69 -3.42 -17.35
C TYR A 121 -13.10 -2.85 -15.98
N GLY A 122 -14.17 -2.07 -15.92
CA GLY A 122 -14.61 -1.38 -14.70
C GLY A 122 -14.92 -2.30 -13.51
N ASP A 123 -15.22 -3.58 -13.76
CA ASP A 123 -15.45 -4.60 -12.73
C ASP A 123 -14.15 -5.29 -12.26
N ALA A 124 -13.01 -5.04 -12.93
CA ALA A 124 -11.73 -5.59 -12.51
C ALA A 124 -11.21 -4.87 -11.26
N GLU A 125 -10.61 -5.66 -10.35
CA GLU A 125 -9.99 -5.14 -9.15
C GLU A 125 -8.72 -4.33 -9.46
N SER A 126 -8.48 -3.27 -8.70
CA SER A 126 -7.24 -2.48 -8.72
C SER A 126 -6.36 -2.90 -7.55
N ILE A 127 -5.19 -3.49 -7.83
CA ILE A 127 -4.30 -4.04 -6.82
C ILE A 127 -2.96 -3.31 -6.82
N LEU A 128 -2.67 -2.61 -5.73
CA LEU A 128 -1.34 -2.07 -5.46
C LEU A 128 -0.51 -3.15 -4.76
N ASN A 129 0.17 -3.97 -5.56
CA ASN A 129 0.84 -5.16 -5.03
C ASN A 129 2.35 -5.01 -4.77
N GLU A 130 2.89 -3.81 -4.99
CA GLU A 130 4.24 -3.46 -4.54
C GLU A 130 4.34 -1.95 -4.28
N TRP A 131 4.59 -1.56 -3.03
CA TRP A 131 4.75 -0.16 -2.66
C TRP A 131 5.63 0.01 -1.42
N ASN A 132 6.38 1.10 -1.40
CA ASN A 132 7.16 1.52 -0.24
C ASN A 132 7.56 3.00 -0.36
N TYR A 133 8.16 3.53 0.72
CA TYR A 133 8.84 4.81 0.71
C TYR A 133 10.13 4.72 -0.11
N VAL A 134 10.25 5.52 -1.17
CA VAL A 134 11.52 5.73 -1.88
C VAL A 134 11.55 7.15 -2.40
N ARG A 135 12.60 7.90 -2.05
CA ARG A 135 12.82 9.26 -2.55
C ARG A 135 13.34 9.25 -3.98
N GLY A 136 14.25 8.35 -4.29
CA GLY A 136 14.84 8.16 -5.61
C GLY A 136 15.72 6.93 -5.67
N TRP A 137 16.11 6.56 -6.88
CA TRP A 137 16.91 5.37 -7.19
C TRP A 137 18.37 5.68 -7.53
N ASP A 138 18.75 6.95 -7.51
CA ASP A 138 20.11 7.39 -7.77
C ASP A 138 21.03 7.20 -6.54
N ALA A 139 22.33 7.42 -6.76
CA ALA A 139 23.35 7.19 -5.73
C ALA A 139 23.24 8.11 -4.49
N THR A 140 22.44 9.17 -4.56
CA THR A 140 22.21 10.10 -3.44
C THR A 140 20.95 9.76 -2.66
N ASP A 141 19.84 9.59 -3.36
CA ASP A 141 18.53 9.42 -2.76
C ASP A 141 18.23 8.00 -2.32
N PHE A 142 18.81 6.99 -2.98
CA PHE A 142 18.57 5.59 -2.61
C PHE A 142 19.14 5.21 -1.24
N PRO A 143 20.39 5.58 -0.86
CA PRO A 143 20.89 5.35 0.50
C PRO A 143 20.06 6.06 1.58
N TYR A 144 19.58 7.28 1.29
CA TYR A 144 18.66 7.98 2.18
C TYR A 144 17.34 7.20 2.33
N SER A 145 16.80 6.69 1.24
CA SER A 145 15.57 5.91 1.25
C SER A 145 15.70 4.66 2.12
N ILE A 146 16.82 3.93 2.05
CA ILE A 146 17.10 2.79 2.92
C ILE A 146 17.08 3.19 4.40
N MET A 147 17.74 4.30 4.78
CA MET A 147 17.72 4.78 6.16
C MET A 147 16.30 5.18 6.61
N ALA A 148 15.56 5.84 5.74
CA ALA A 148 14.19 6.27 6.01
C ALA A 148 13.24 5.06 6.21
N ILE A 149 13.38 4.01 5.40
CA ILE A 149 12.58 2.77 5.49
C ILE A 149 12.76 2.09 6.85
N HIS A 150 13.96 2.12 7.42
CA HIS A 150 14.24 1.53 8.73
C HIS A 150 13.77 2.39 9.91
N GLY A 151 13.38 3.63 9.68
CA GLY A 151 13.06 4.63 10.70
C GLY A 151 11.62 5.09 10.73
N MET A 152 11.38 6.13 11.53
CA MET A 152 10.05 6.70 11.74
C MET A 152 9.46 7.36 10.51
N LYS A 153 10.29 7.83 9.57
CA LYS A 153 9.79 8.45 8.34
C LYS A 153 8.94 7.46 7.53
N SER A 154 9.43 6.24 7.32
CA SER A 154 8.65 5.21 6.65
C SER A 154 7.43 4.79 7.47
N ALA A 155 7.53 4.66 8.78
CA ALA A 155 6.39 4.35 9.63
C ALA A 155 5.25 5.37 9.47
N ALA A 156 5.57 6.66 9.54
CA ALA A 156 4.58 7.71 9.36
C ALA A 156 4.06 7.77 7.92
N PHE A 157 4.91 7.56 6.91
CA PHE A 157 4.49 7.44 5.51
C PHE A 157 3.51 6.28 5.31
N VAL A 158 3.84 5.10 5.83
CA VAL A 158 2.98 3.90 5.74
C VAL A 158 1.61 4.17 6.37
N MET A 159 1.58 4.74 7.59
CA MET A 159 0.31 5.05 8.24
C MET A 159 -0.49 6.12 7.50
N ALA A 160 0.16 7.14 6.94
CA ALA A 160 -0.50 8.13 6.10
C ALA A 160 -1.11 7.48 4.83
N CYS A 161 -0.37 6.58 4.18
CA CYS A 161 -0.90 5.83 3.02
C CYS A 161 -2.09 4.95 3.40
N LEU A 162 -1.99 4.19 4.49
CA LEU A 162 -3.09 3.33 4.97
C LEU A 162 -4.34 4.16 5.31
N SER A 163 -4.16 5.35 5.90
CA SER A 163 -5.28 6.25 6.21
C SER A 163 -5.98 6.77 4.97
N LEU A 164 -5.22 7.21 3.97
CA LEU A 164 -5.77 7.80 2.75
C LEU A 164 -6.40 6.75 1.81
N THR A 165 -5.80 5.58 1.70
CA THR A 165 -6.24 4.55 0.75
C THR A 165 -7.59 3.93 1.11
N GLN A 166 -8.09 4.11 2.33
CA GLN A 166 -9.45 3.69 2.70
C GLN A 166 -10.55 4.36 1.87
N TYR A 167 -10.23 5.47 1.22
CA TYR A 167 -11.17 6.24 0.40
C TYR A 167 -10.76 6.28 -1.07
N ALA A 168 -9.73 5.50 -1.46
CA ALA A 168 -9.24 5.43 -2.82
C ALA A 168 -9.82 4.20 -3.56
N PRO A 169 -9.94 4.24 -4.88
CA PRO A 169 -10.40 3.10 -5.67
C PRO A 169 -9.28 2.07 -5.85
N VAL A 170 -8.90 1.43 -4.76
CA VAL A 170 -7.93 0.35 -4.71
C VAL A 170 -8.48 -0.76 -3.82
N ASP A 171 -8.49 -2.00 -4.32
CA ASP A 171 -9.10 -3.13 -3.64
C ASP A 171 -8.13 -3.85 -2.69
N MET A 172 -6.86 -3.89 -3.04
CA MET A 172 -5.81 -4.48 -2.20
C MET A 172 -4.52 -3.67 -2.22
N LEU A 173 -3.86 -3.61 -1.04
CA LEU A 173 -2.51 -3.07 -0.88
C LEU A 173 -1.60 -4.16 -0.33
N MET A 174 -0.50 -4.45 -1.04
CA MET A 174 0.52 -5.41 -0.61
C MET A 174 1.86 -4.68 -0.47
N TYR A 175 2.26 -4.45 0.78
CA TYR A 175 3.51 -3.76 1.08
C TYR A 175 4.73 -4.59 0.66
N TYR A 176 5.67 -3.99 -0.03
CA TYR A 176 6.93 -4.61 -0.41
C TYR A 176 8.06 -4.13 0.50
N ASP A 177 8.54 -4.97 1.49
CA ASP A 177 8.02 -6.31 1.74
C ASP A 177 8.03 -6.60 3.26
N THR A 178 7.56 -7.78 3.66
CA THR A 178 7.45 -8.16 5.07
C THR A 178 8.64 -8.98 5.58
N ARG A 179 9.54 -9.44 4.72
CA ARG A 179 10.68 -10.27 5.11
C ARG A 179 11.80 -9.45 5.78
N PRO A 180 12.71 -10.07 6.54
CA PRO A 180 13.96 -9.43 6.94
C PRO A 180 14.79 -9.06 5.70
N SER A 181 15.04 -7.77 5.50
CA SER A 181 15.72 -7.27 4.31
C SER A 181 16.47 -5.98 4.63
N VAL A 182 17.62 -5.75 3.97
CA VAL A 182 18.37 -4.51 4.05
C VAL A 182 17.65 -3.36 3.33
N PHE A 183 16.93 -3.69 2.28
CA PHE A 183 16.03 -2.75 1.59
C PHE A 183 14.62 -2.94 2.10
N CYS A 184 13.62 -2.61 1.82
CA CYS A 184 12.18 -2.72 1.98
C CYS A 184 11.60 -3.47 3.20
N GLY A 185 12.35 -4.21 3.99
CA GLY A 185 11.83 -5.13 5.02
C GLY A 185 11.12 -4.45 6.20
N LEU A 186 10.15 -5.17 6.80
CA LEU A 186 9.54 -4.78 8.09
C LEU A 186 10.35 -5.27 9.31
N PHE A 187 11.34 -6.11 9.05
CA PHE A 187 12.20 -6.67 10.09
C PHE A 187 13.67 -6.41 9.75
N ASP A 188 14.44 -6.11 10.77
CA ASP A 188 15.88 -5.93 10.63
C ASP A 188 16.56 -7.21 10.13
N TYR A 189 17.40 -7.07 9.11
CA TYR A 189 18.02 -8.21 8.43
C TYR A 189 18.88 -9.09 9.34
N TYR A 190 19.54 -8.51 10.34
CA TYR A 190 20.46 -9.25 11.21
C TYR A 190 19.82 -9.73 12.52
N SER A 191 18.99 -8.91 13.12
CA SER A 191 18.40 -9.20 14.44
C SER A 191 17.00 -9.79 14.37
N TYR A 192 16.34 -9.73 13.20
CA TYR A 192 14.94 -10.11 12.97
C TYR A 192 13.93 -9.36 13.86
N LYS A 193 14.34 -8.23 14.45
CA LYS A 193 13.45 -7.39 15.25
C LYS A 193 12.57 -6.54 14.34
N PRO A 194 11.33 -6.24 14.76
CA PRO A 194 10.48 -5.31 14.05
C PRO A 194 11.17 -3.96 13.86
N LEU A 195 11.08 -3.41 12.65
CA LEU A 195 11.43 -2.04 12.34
C LEU A 195 10.22 -1.13 12.59
N LYS A 196 10.43 0.19 12.56
CA LYS A 196 9.38 1.16 12.88
C LYS A 196 8.13 1.00 11.98
N ALA A 197 8.29 0.69 10.71
CA ALA A 197 7.19 0.49 9.76
C ALA A 197 6.30 -0.76 10.04
N TYR A 198 6.72 -1.66 10.92
CA TYR A 198 5.89 -2.77 11.39
C TYR A 198 4.68 -2.31 12.21
N TYR A 199 4.85 -1.30 13.07
CA TYR A 199 3.81 -0.86 14.01
C TYR A 199 2.59 -0.22 13.36
N PRO A 200 2.67 0.55 12.26
CA PRO A 200 1.50 0.94 11.47
C PRO A 200 0.60 -0.22 11.06
N PHE A 201 1.17 -1.32 10.60
CA PHE A 201 0.39 -2.51 10.24
C PHE A 201 -0.24 -3.17 11.46
N LEU A 202 0.47 -3.24 12.59
CA LEU A 202 -0.08 -3.74 13.85
C LEU A 202 -1.31 -2.92 14.29
N TRP A 203 -1.20 -1.59 14.29
CA TRP A 203 -2.31 -0.72 14.65
C TRP A 203 -3.45 -0.73 13.63
N PHE A 204 -3.11 -0.83 12.35
CA PHE A 204 -4.12 -0.94 11.30
C PHE A 204 -4.91 -2.27 11.41
N ALA A 205 -4.24 -3.37 11.76
CA ALA A 205 -4.92 -4.64 12.02
C ALA A 205 -5.93 -4.53 13.17
N GLU A 206 -5.60 -3.76 14.24
CA GLU A 206 -6.56 -3.50 15.32
C GLU A 206 -7.79 -2.70 14.85
N LEU A 207 -7.64 -1.80 13.86
CA LEU A 207 -8.78 -1.08 13.28
C LEU A 207 -9.57 -1.96 12.32
N TYR A 208 -8.92 -2.86 11.60
CA TYR A 208 -9.56 -3.78 10.66
C TYR A 208 -10.56 -4.73 11.36
N GLU A 209 -10.33 -5.04 12.63
CA GLU A 209 -11.20 -5.88 13.44
C GLU A 209 -12.41 -5.12 14.04
N LEU A 210 -12.53 -3.81 13.80
CA LEU A 210 -13.65 -3.01 14.30
C LEU A 210 -14.88 -3.13 13.40
N ASP A 211 -16.07 -2.89 13.96
CA ASP A 211 -17.33 -3.07 13.26
C ASP A 211 -17.61 -2.02 12.19
N ALA A 212 -17.08 -0.80 12.37
CA ALA A 212 -17.25 0.28 11.40
C ALA A 212 -16.09 1.25 11.36
N VAL A 213 -15.78 1.76 10.16
CA VAL A 213 -14.88 2.90 9.98
C VAL A 213 -15.66 4.19 10.12
N VAL A 214 -15.20 5.08 10.99
CA VAL A 214 -15.75 6.43 11.11
C VAL A 214 -15.26 7.26 9.93
N LYS A 215 -16.18 7.97 9.28
CA LYS A 215 -15.82 8.89 8.20
C LYS A 215 -14.81 9.91 8.75
N GLN A 216 -13.67 9.99 8.09
CA GLN A 216 -12.62 10.93 8.45
C GLN A 216 -13.16 12.36 8.45
N ALA A 217 -12.92 13.09 9.53
CA ALA A 217 -13.10 14.55 9.53
C ALA A 217 -12.10 15.19 8.57
N GLU A 218 -12.53 16.24 7.88
CA GLU A 218 -11.60 17.04 7.09
C GLU A 218 -10.53 17.63 8.03
N THR A 219 -9.27 17.29 7.79
CA THR A 219 -8.17 17.91 8.51
C THR A 219 -7.85 19.24 7.83
N THR A 220 -7.92 20.33 8.58
CA THR A 220 -7.48 21.66 8.11
C THR A 220 -5.95 21.78 8.12
N GLU A 221 -5.27 20.85 8.80
CA GLU A 221 -3.82 20.84 8.99
C GLU A 221 -3.11 20.00 7.92
N GLN A 222 -2.25 20.63 7.15
CA GLN A 222 -1.39 19.93 6.20
C GLN A 222 -0.45 18.95 6.94
N ALA A 223 -0.19 17.79 6.32
CA ALA A 223 0.69 16.76 6.83
C ALA A 223 0.18 15.98 8.08
N ILE A 224 -1.06 16.25 8.53
CA ILE A 224 -1.74 15.42 9.52
C ILE A 224 -2.71 14.48 8.81
N TYR A 225 -2.63 13.20 9.14
CA TYR A 225 -3.47 12.14 8.58
C TYR A 225 -4.15 11.40 9.71
N SER A 226 -5.39 10.97 9.51
CA SER A 226 -6.09 10.21 10.54
C SER A 226 -6.97 9.12 9.96
N ILE A 227 -7.20 8.09 10.76
CA ILE A 227 -8.16 7.03 10.51
C ILE A 227 -8.77 6.62 11.84
N CYS A 228 -10.08 6.48 11.88
CA CYS A 228 -10.81 6.12 13.10
C CYS A 228 -11.80 5.01 12.81
N GLY A 229 -12.05 4.15 13.80
CA GLY A 229 -13.08 3.15 13.78
C GLY A 229 -13.80 3.06 15.12
N VAL A 230 -14.92 2.35 15.14
CA VAL A 230 -15.70 2.05 16.33
C VAL A 230 -15.91 0.55 16.44
N ASP A 231 -15.93 0.04 17.67
CA ASP A 231 -16.27 -1.34 17.96
C ASP A 231 -17.77 -1.55 18.24
N SER A 232 -18.17 -2.78 18.54
CA SER A 232 -19.56 -3.14 18.85
C SER A 232 -20.15 -2.43 20.08
N ASP A 233 -19.30 -1.92 20.96
CA ASP A 233 -19.71 -1.14 22.15
C ASP A 233 -19.71 0.38 21.86
N ASP A 234 -19.58 0.75 20.57
CA ASP A 234 -19.49 2.16 20.09
C ASP A 234 -18.26 2.90 20.64
N LYS A 235 -17.20 2.19 21.01
CA LYS A 235 -15.95 2.79 21.48
C LYS A 235 -15.01 3.10 20.32
N VAL A 236 -14.45 4.31 20.38
CA VAL A 236 -13.59 4.85 19.32
C VAL A 236 -12.15 4.38 19.48
N ARG A 237 -11.54 4.00 18.35
CA ARG A 237 -10.08 3.94 18.15
C ARG A 237 -9.72 4.85 17.00
N CYS A 238 -8.80 5.78 17.25
CA CYS A 238 -8.36 6.74 16.24
C CYS A 238 -6.84 6.76 16.19
N ILE A 239 -6.27 6.69 14.97
CA ILE A 239 -4.84 6.87 14.75
C ILE A 239 -4.67 8.22 14.08
N VAL A 240 -3.75 9.03 14.62
CA VAL A 240 -3.35 10.31 14.04
C VAL A 240 -1.87 10.30 13.76
N THR A 241 -1.50 10.72 12.58
CA THR A 241 -0.12 10.67 12.07
C THR A 241 0.31 12.04 11.60
N TYR A 242 1.47 12.49 12.05
CA TYR A 242 2.17 13.62 11.47
C TYR A 242 3.28 13.09 10.57
N TYR A 243 3.12 13.23 9.26
CA TYR A 243 4.12 12.86 8.26
C TYR A 243 4.59 14.10 7.49
N SER A 244 5.89 14.24 7.34
CA SER A 244 6.50 15.24 6.45
C SER A 244 7.78 14.70 5.82
N GLU A 245 7.95 15.01 4.54
CA GLU A 245 9.20 14.73 3.83
C GLU A 245 10.34 15.62 4.31
N ASN A 246 10.04 16.79 4.89
CA ASN A 246 11.03 17.68 5.49
C ASN A 246 11.47 17.18 6.87
N ASP A 247 12.71 16.68 6.97
CA ASP A 247 13.30 16.18 8.23
C ASP A 247 13.43 17.25 9.32
N TYR A 248 13.41 18.53 8.93
CA TYR A 248 13.54 19.69 9.82
C TYR A 248 12.19 20.34 10.12
N ALA A 249 11.09 19.70 9.79
CA ALA A 249 9.77 20.22 10.11
C ALA A 249 9.59 20.34 11.64
N THR A 250 9.02 21.45 12.07
CA THR A 250 8.78 21.71 13.50
C THR A 250 7.63 20.86 14.04
N PRO A 251 7.63 20.54 15.34
CA PRO A 251 6.50 19.89 15.98
C PRO A 251 5.20 20.63 15.71
N ARG A 252 4.09 19.90 15.61
CA ARG A 252 2.76 20.45 15.39
C ARG A 252 1.85 20.16 16.56
N THR A 253 1.12 21.18 17.00
CA THR A 253 0.05 21.08 17.98
C THR A 253 -1.28 21.13 17.27
N PHE A 254 -2.18 20.21 17.60
CA PHE A 254 -3.52 20.10 17.03
C PHE A 254 -4.49 19.48 18.02
N ASP A 255 -5.77 19.76 17.83
CA ASP A 255 -6.85 19.19 18.60
C ASP A 255 -7.49 18.04 17.80
N VAL A 256 -7.91 16.98 18.50
CA VAL A 256 -8.69 15.87 17.92
C VAL A 256 -10.10 15.95 18.47
N ASP A 257 -11.07 16.16 17.59
CA ASP A 257 -12.48 16.12 17.94
C ASP A 257 -13.07 14.76 17.57
N LEU A 258 -13.40 13.96 18.57
CA LEU A 258 -14.07 12.66 18.41
C LEU A 258 -15.59 12.76 18.54
N GLY A 259 -16.16 13.97 18.67
CA GLY A 259 -17.59 14.22 18.78
C GLY A 259 -18.21 13.74 20.10
N ARG A 260 -17.38 13.40 21.09
CA ARG A 260 -17.83 12.91 22.41
C ARG A 260 -16.82 13.19 23.51
N ASP A 261 -17.33 13.38 24.72
CA ASP A 261 -16.51 13.44 25.92
C ASP A 261 -16.15 12.01 26.36
N GLY A 262 -14.90 11.80 26.79
CA GLY A 262 -14.43 10.49 27.21
C GLY A 262 -13.11 10.55 27.97
N GLU A 263 -12.64 9.39 28.38
CA GLU A 263 -11.30 9.16 28.88
C GLU A 263 -10.60 8.19 27.93
N TYR A 264 -9.41 8.54 27.49
CA TYR A 264 -8.71 7.87 26.40
C TYR A 264 -7.32 7.42 26.78
N ASP A 265 -7.01 6.18 26.48
CA ASP A 265 -5.66 5.64 26.55
C ASP A 265 -4.88 6.05 25.29
N ILE A 266 -3.68 6.59 25.50
CA ILE A 266 -2.82 7.09 24.44
C ILE A 266 -1.63 6.17 24.25
N TYR A 267 -1.40 5.78 23.01
CA TYR A 267 -0.23 5.02 22.59
C TYR A 267 0.58 5.85 21.62
N LEU A 268 1.90 5.83 21.75
CA LEU A 268 2.84 6.63 20.97
C LEU A 268 3.77 5.74 20.14
N LEU A 269 3.92 6.10 18.88
CA LEU A 269 4.93 5.57 17.98
C LEU A 269 5.81 6.71 17.49
N ASP A 270 7.05 6.75 17.98
CA ASP A 270 8.06 7.72 17.60
C ASP A 270 9.47 7.09 17.64
N ALA A 271 10.54 7.89 17.65
CA ALA A 271 11.91 7.40 17.67
C ALA A 271 12.20 6.50 18.89
N GLU A 272 11.60 6.81 20.05
CA GLU A 272 11.88 6.16 21.33
C GLU A 272 10.79 5.15 21.75
N ASN A 273 9.58 5.28 21.20
CA ASN A 273 8.43 4.48 21.58
C ASN A 273 7.95 3.61 20.43
N ASP A 274 7.86 2.31 20.68
CA ASP A 274 7.39 1.29 19.76
C ASP A 274 5.91 0.97 20.05
N ALA A 275 5.01 1.86 19.63
CA ALA A 275 3.56 1.73 19.85
C ALA A 275 3.19 1.54 21.34
N LYS A 276 3.88 2.24 22.25
CA LYS A 276 3.73 2.07 23.70
C LYS A 276 2.62 2.92 24.28
N PHE A 277 1.92 2.38 25.26
CA PHE A 277 1.04 3.15 26.14
C PHE A 277 1.85 4.23 26.88
N VAL A 278 1.40 5.49 26.80
CA VAL A 278 2.09 6.64 27.42
C VAL A 278 1.23 7.36 28.45
N GLY A 279 -0.04 7.05 28.57
CA GLY A 279 -0.90 7.62 29.58
C GLY A 279 -2.38 7.65 29.18
N THR A 280 -3.19 8.15 30.09
CA THR A 280 -4.63 8.33 29.92
C THR A 280 -4.97 9.81 30.05
N THR A 281 -5.87 10.32 29.22
CA THR A 281 -6.26 11.72 29.18
C THR A 281 -7.73 11.92 28.84
N LYS A 282 -8.26 13.08 29.19
CA LYS A 282 -9.53 13.63 28.69
C LYS A 282 -9.30 14.82 27.75
N ASP A 283 -8.06 15.34 27.74
CA ASP A 283 -7.64 16.41 26.85
C ASP A 283 -7.07 15.80 25.57
N LEU A 284 -7.69 16.11 24.44
CA LEU A 284 -7.31 15.61 23.13
C LEU A 284 -6.50 16.64 22.32
N THR A 285 -5.79 17.54 23.00
CA THR A 285 -4.80 18.44 22.42
C THR A 285 -3.42 17.75 22.40
N PHE A 286 -2.83 17.53 21.25
CA PHE A 286 -1.58 16.82 21.10
C PHE A 286 -0.53 17.66 20.41
N THR A 287 0.73 17.49 20.84
CA THR A 287 1.89 18.00 20.11
C THR A 287 2.73 16.83 19.64
N LEU A 288 2.86 16.65 18.34
CA LEU A 288 3.66 15.61 17.72
C LEU A 288 4.94 16.17 17.08
N ASN A 289 6.03 15.46 17.28
CA ASN A 289 7.23 15.64 16.46
C ASN A 289 6.96 15.14 15.04
N VAL A 290 7.75 15.64 14.07
CA VAL A 290 7.67 15.17 12.68
C VAL A 290 7.90 13.67 12.61
N ASN A 291 7.13 13.01 11.73
CA ASN A 291 7.17 11.58 11.50
C ASN A 291 6.90 10.77 12.78
N SER A 292 5.79 11.05 13.44
CA SER A 292 5.31 10.28 14.58
C SER A 292 3.80 10.02 14.48
N CYS A 293 3.33 9.01 15.22
CA CYS A 293 1.93 8.61 15.23
C CYS A 293 1.44 8.42 16.66
N ILE A 294 0.18 8.73 16.91
CA ILE A 294 -0.52 8.36 18.14
C ILE A 294 -1.73 7.49 17.81
N MET A 295 -2.05 6.54 18.70
CA MET A 295 -3.34 5.90 18.74
C MET A 295 -4.08 6.34 19.99
N ILE A 296 -5.31 6.80 19.82
CA ILE A 296 -6.26 7.23 20.84
C ILE A 296 -7.30 6.12 20.96
N ARG A 297 -7.42 5.53 22.14
CA ARG A 297 -8.36 4.43 22.41
C ARG A 297 -9.30 4.83 23.54
N GLU A 298 -10.59 4.87 23.26
CA GLU A 298 -11.61 5.12 24.28
C GLU A 298 -11.67 3.96 25.29
N ARG A 299 -11.77 4.28 26.60
CA ARG A 299 -11.78 3.31 27.71
C ARG A 299 -13.15 2.70 27.97
#